data_c4bf4df695698eb998fb97605faa5e03
#
_entry.id   c4bf4df695698eb998fb97605faa5e03
#
_cell.length_a   1.000
_cell.length_b   1.000
_cell.length_c   1.000
_cell.angle_alpha   90.00
_cell.angle_beta   90.00
_cell.angle_gamma   90.00
#
_symmetry.space_group_name_H-M   'P 1'
#
loop_
_entity.id
_entity.type
_entity.pdbx_description
1 polymer ?
#
loop_
_entity_poly.entity_id
_entity_poly.type
_entity_poly.pdbx_seq_one_letter_code
_entity_poly.pdbx_strand_id
1 'polypeptide(L)'
;MHSRANTRSLLAAAVVTAALLAGCQKDKPADTDLAAPQTPSDTGALTLPQTADHPLSEGGVEVPKLVIATVDGKQYDLAARRGKWVVVNFWATWCKPCLKEMPELSALDAMREHVEVLGLAYEDISADDMKVFLKLHPVVYPIAVVDTFNPPADFATPRGLPMTYLIAPDGRVADKFLGPVTAKDIEAAIAKAGGPQAAGQS
;
A
#
# COMPACT_ATOMS: atom_id res chain seq x y z
N MET A 1 -33.29 39.95 29.30
CA MET A 1 -34.22 39.44 30.33
C MET A 1 -34.19 37.93 30.28
N HIS A 2 -33.87 37.32 31.46
CA HIS A 2 -33.97 35.90 31.87
C HIS A 2 -33.07 34.91 31.15
N SER A 3 -31.86 34.54 31.62
CA SER A 3 -31.42 33.91 32.89
C SER A 3 -32.15 32.62 33.25
N ARG A 4 -31.37 31.51 33.30
CA ARG A 4 -31.31 30.43 34.31
C ARG A 4 -30.54 29.25 33.68
N ALA A 5 -29.34 28.89 34.01
CA ALA A 5 -28.70 28.33 35.20
C ALA A 5 -29.52 27.24 35.91
N ASN A 6 -28.95 26.05 35.96
CA ASN A 6 -28.95 25.05 37.04
C ASN A 6 -28.71 23.64 36.42
N THR A 7 -28.07 22.68 37.02
CA THR A 7 -27.59 22.44 38.38
C THR A 7 -26.71 21.19 38.34
N ARG A 8 -25.70 21.20 39.15
CA ARG A 8 -24.85 20.13 39.63
C ARG A 8 -25.61 18.85 40.02
N SER A 9 -25.00 17.70 39.73
CA SER A 9 -25.11 16.56 40.67
C SER A 9 -23.84 15.76 40.69
N LEU A 10 -23.21 15.82 41.82
CA LEU A 10 -22.09 15.01 42.33
C LEU A 10 -22.68 13.76 43.02
N LEU A 11 -21.82 12.76 43.27
CA LEU A 11 -21.89 11.61 44.16
C LEU A 11 -21.83 10.28 43.38
N ALA A 12 -21.08 9.28 43.72
CA ALA A 12 -20.14 9.06 44.81
C ALA A 12 -19.38 7.73 44.50
N ALA A 13 -18.26 7.63 45.09
CA ALA A 13 -17.34 6.50 45.15
C ALA A 13 -17.94 5.18 45.65
N ALA A 14 -17.39 4.07 45.17
CA ALA A 14 -17.29 2.84 45.98
C ALA A 14 -16.03 2.06 45.58
N VAL A 15 -15.16 1.95 46.52
CA VAL A 15 -13.95 1.12 46.61
C VAL A 15 -14.37 -0.23 47.19
N VAL A 16 -13.95 -1.37 46.65
CA VAL A 16 -13.77 -2.65 47.35
C VAL A 16 -12.73 -3.48 46.61
N THR A 17 -11.55 -3.50 47.14
CA THR A 17 -10.73 -4.59 47.77
C THR A 17 -10.44 -5.85 46.97
N ALA A 18 -9.17 -6.07 46.87
CA ALA A 18 -8.26 -7.17 46.72
C ALA A 18 -8.74 -8.61 47.08
N ALA A 19 -8.25 -9.57 46.32
CA ALA A 19 -7.82 -10.86 46.82
C ALA A 19 -6.70 -11.44 45.98
N LEU A 20 -5.60 -11.65 46.61
CA LEU A 20 -4.44 -12.45 46.24
C LEU A 20 -4.81 -13.94 46.17
N LEU A 21 -4.26 -14.68 45.21
CA LEU A 21 -3.79 -16.05 45.48
C LEU A 21 -2.72 -16.43 44.46
N ALA A 22 -1.59 -16.72 45.00
CA ALA A 22 -0.40 -17.30 44.40
C ALA A 22 -0.65 -18.78 44.01
N GLY A 23 0.01 -19.21 42.96
CA GLY A 23 0.08 -20.62 42.58
C GLY A 23 1.30 -20.86 41.70
N CYS A 24 2.44 -21.07 42.33
CA CYS A 24 3.61 -21.68 41.71
C CYS A 24 3.31 -23.14 41.39
N GLN A 25 3.63 -23.58 40.17
CA GLN A 25 4.08 -24.96 40.02
C GLN A 25 5.11 -25.05 38.90
N LYS A 26 6.23 -25.52 39.32
CA LYS A 26 7.48 -25.80 38.65
C LYS A 26 7.53 -27.29 38.50
N ASP A 27 7.56 -27.82 37.31
CA ASP A 27 8.02 -29.18 37.06
C ASP A 27 8.77 -29.23 35.70
N LYS A 28 10.05 -29.46 35.82
CA LYS A 28 10.96 -30.14 34.90
C LYS A 28 11.34 -31.45 35.61
N PRO A 29 11.54 -32.63 35.00
CA PRO A 29 12.56 -32.88 33.99
C PRO A 29 12.19 -33.95 32.96
N ALA A 30 12.95 -34.12 31.91
CA ALA A 30 13.72 -35.34 31.59
C ALA A 30 14.42 -35.22 30.23
N ASP A 31 15.72 -35.33 30.35
CA ASP A 31 16.63 -35.60 29.24
C ASP A 31 16.28 -36.94 28.57
N THR A 32 16.34 -36.97 27.24
CA THR A 32 16.65 -38.19 26.52
C THR A 32 17.53 -37.82 25.33
N ASP A 33 18.78 -38.06 25.55
CA ASP A 33 19.89 -38.17 24.64
C ASP A 33 19.62 -39.29 23.62
N LEU A 34 19.61 -39.01 22.34
CA LEU A 34 19.84 -40.04 21.32
C LEU A 34 20.63 -39.42 20.19
N ALA A 35 21.83 -39.95 20.09
CA ALA A 35 22.92 -39.65 19.19
C ALA A 35 22.55 -39.61 17.69
N ALA A 36 23.24 -38.72 17.02
CA ALA A 36 23.37 -38.61 15.57
C ALA A 36 24.02 -39.85 14.89
N PRO A 37 23.87 -39.98 13.60
CA PRO A 37 25.05 -40.27 12.77
C PRO A 37 25.30 -39.14 11.78
N GLN A 38 26.51 -38.64 11.82
CA GLN A 38 27.09 -37.76 10.84
C GLN A 38 27.49 -38.56 9.61
N THR A 39 27.12 -38.12 8.41
CA THR A 39 27.77 -38.49 7.19
C THR A 39 28.29 -37.24 6.49
N PRO A 40 29.54 -37.22 6.08
CA PRO A 40 30.11 -36.10 5.34
C PRO A 40 29.71 -36.21 3.87
N SER A 41 29.24 -35.12 3.29
CA SER A 41 29.17 -34.97 1.84
C SER A 41 29.71 -33.62 1.44
N ASP A 42 30.96 -33.68 1.07
CA ASP A 42 31.63 -32.73 0.22
C ASP A 42 30.92 -32.70 -1.15
N THR A 43 30.42 -31.54 -1.55
CA THR A 43 30.11 -31.29 -2.95
C THR A 43 30.23 -29.81 -3.25
N GLY A 44 31.12 -29.52 -4.15
CA GLY A 44 31.58 -28.25 -4.64
C GLY A 44 30.50 -27.22 -4.89
N ALA A 45 30.76 -26.05 -4.36
CA ALA A 45 30.00 -24.83 -4.65
C ALA A 45 30.24 -24.38 -6.08
N LEU A 46 29.30 -24.65 -6.96
CA LEU A 46 29.14 -23.88 -8.20
C LEU A 46 28.49 -22.55 -7.83
N THR A 47 29.30 -21.53 -7.69
CA THR A 47 28.87 -20.15 -7.55
C THR A 47 28.21 -19.70 -8.85
N LEU A 48 26.89 -19.77 -8.92
CA LEU A 48 26.12 -19.06 -9.93
C LEU A 48 26.08 -17.59 -9.55
N PRO A 49 26.15 -16.65 -10.48
CA PRO A 49 25.99 -15.24 -10.17
C PRO A 49 24.58 -15.02 -9.61
N GLN A 50 24.50 -14.57 -8.38
CA GLN A 50 23.26 -14.10 -7.77
C GLN A 50 22.87 -12.80 -8.48
N THR A 51 22.04 -12.92 -9.51
CA THR A 51 21.18 -11.81 -9.91
C THR A 51 20.31 -11.53 -8.71
N ALA A 52 20.31 -10.27 -8.27
CA ALA A 52 19.50 -9.80 -7.16
C ALA A 52 18.04 -10.21 -7.41
N ASP A 53 17.63 -11.31 -6.79
CA ASP A 53 16.27 -11.82 -6.80
C ASP A 53 15.46 -10.86 -5.92
N HIS A 54 14.87 -9.86 -6.58
CA HIS A 54 13.78 -9.11 -5.98
C HIS A 54 12.53 -9.97 -6.16
N PRO A 55 11.87 -10.45 -5.09
CA PRO A 55 10.73 -11.35 -5.24
C PRO A 55 9.53 -10.58 -5.79
N LEU A 56 9.43 -10.48 -7.12
CA LEU A 56 8.25 -10.00 -7.83
C LEU A 56 7.18 -11.10 -7.96
N SER A 57 7.29 -12.16 -7.17
CA SER A 57 6.35 -13.27 -7.25
C SER A 57 5.21 -13.14 -6.26
N GLU A 58 4.14 -12.48 -6.71
CA GLU A 58 2.77 -12.82 -6.35
C GLU A 58 1.81 -12.14 -7.34
N GLY A 59 1.66 -12.72 -8.52
CA GLY A 59 0.47 -12.51 -9.35
C GLY A 59 0.42 -11.31 -10.30
N GLY A 60 1.52 -10.57 -10.51
CA GLY A 60 1.58 -9.52 -11.53
C GLY A 60 2.65 -9.82 -12.59
N VAL A 61 2.54 -9.21 -13.77
CA VAL A 61 3.55 -9.30 -14.82
C VAL A 61 4.62 -8.23 -14.65
N GLU A 62 5.84 -8.51 -15.16
CA GLU A 62 6.96 -7.58 -15.04
C GLU A 62 6.71 -6.25 -15.76
N VAL A 63 6.03 -6.29 -16.92
CA VAL A 63 5.68 -5.12 -17.72
C VAL A 63 4.16 -5.10 -17.94
N PRO A 64 3.39 -4.53 -17.00
CA PRO A 64 1.94 -4.55 -17.09
C PRO A 64 1.42 -3.65 -18.22
N LYS A 65 0.34 -4.10 -18.82
CA LYS A 65 -0.47 -3.34 -19.77
C LYS A 65 -1.77 -2.94 -19.09
N LEU A 66 -2.20 -1.74 -19.35
CA LEU A 66 -3.48 -1.24 -18.86
C LEU A 66 -4.01 -0.21 -19.84
N VAL A 67 -5.21 -0.46 -20.34
CA VAL A 67 -6.02 0.53 -21.05
C VAL A 67 -7.37 0.58 -20.35
N ILE A 68 -7.72 1.73 -19.78
CA ILE A 68 -8.92 1.87 -18.97
C ILE A 68 -9.57 3.24 -19.17
N ALA A 69 -10.90 3.29 -19.14
CA ALA A 69 -11.65 4.53 -19.15
C ALA A 69 -11.59 5.20 -17.77
N THR A 70 -11.26 6.47 -17.73
CA THR A 70 -11.27 7.27 -16.51
C THR A 70 -12.64 7.88 -16.25
N VAL A 71 -12.88 8.30 -15.03
CA VAL A 71 -14.17 8.87 -14.57
C VAL A 71 -14.55 10.15 -15.36
N ASP A 72 -13.56 10.87 -15.87
CA ASP A 72 -13.77 12.04 -16.76
C ASP A 72 -14.04 11.67 -18.24
N GLY A 73 -14.13 10.38 -18.53
CA GLY A 73 -14.47 9.85 -19.87
C GLY A 73 -13.30 9.72 -20.83
N LYS A 74 -12.06 9.96 -20.39
CA LYS A 74 -10.87 9.76 -21.21
C LYS A 74 -10.37 8.33 -21.14
N GLN A 75 -9.63 7.92 -22.19
CA GLN A 75 -8.86 6.68 -22.17
C GLN A 75 -7.50 6.92 -21.51
N TYR A 76 -7.16 6.11 -20.51
CA TYR A 76 -5.82 6.04 -19.98
C TYR A 76 -5.12 4.80 -20.52
N ASP A 77 -3.99 4.99 -21.19
CA ASP A 77 -3.14 3.93 -21.71
C ASP A 77 -1.78 4.00 -20.99
N LEU A 78 -1.46 2.99 -20.18
CA LEU A 78 -0.19 2.92 -19.45
C LEU A 78 1.01 2.82 -20.40
N ALA A 79 0.84 2.18 -21.55
CA ALA A 79 1.92 2.08 -22.54
C ALA A 79 2.29 3.44 -23.16
N ALA A 80 1.34 4.36 -23.24
CA ALA A 80 1.57 5.72 -23.72
C ALA A 80 2.30 6.62 -22.69
N ARG A 81 2.57 6.13 -21.48
CA ARG A 81 3.23 6.85 -20.38
C ARG A 81 4.72 6.53 -20.26
N ARG A 82 5.30 5.86 -21.24
CA ARG A 82 6.75 5.62 -21.29
C ARG A 82 7.54 6.91 -21.20
N GLY A 83 8.67 6.87 -20.50
CA GLY A 83 9.49 8.05 -20.18
C GLY A 83 9.12 8.74 -18.87
N LYS A 84 7.98 8.36 -18.23
CA LYS A 84 7.58 8.82 -16.91
C LYS A 84 7.55 7.67 -15.91
N TRP A 85 7.74 7.97 -14.67
CA TRP A 85 7.38 7.11 -13.55
C TRP A 85 5.87 7.16 -13.36
N VAL A 86 5.22 6.01 -13.26
CA VAL A 86 3.77 5.96 -13.03
C VAL A 86 3.48 5.26 -11.72
N VAL A 87 2.74 5.95 -10.86
CA VAL A 87 2.20 5.39 -9.60
C VAL A 87 0.80 4.89 -9.88
N VAL A 88 0.60 3.58 -9.90
CA VAL A 88 -0.72 2.96 -10.05
C VAL A 88 -1.21 2.56 -8.67
N ASN A 89 -2.18 3.30 -8.14
CA ASN A 89 -2.67 3.16 -6.78
C ASN A 89 -4.07 2.54 -6.76
N PHE A 90 -4.21 1.35 -6.17
CA PHE A 90 -5.49 0.71 -5.90
C PHE A 90 -6.04 1.20 -4.57
N TRP A 91 -7.25 1.72 -4.58
CA TRP A 91 -7.89 2.36 -3.44
C TRP A 91 -9.41 2.15 -3.45
N ALA A 92 -10.14 2.64 -2.44
CA ALA A 92 -11.60 2.65 -2.42
C ALA A 92 -12.13 3.83 -1.57
N THR A 93 -13.37 4.25 -1.83
CA THR A 93 -14.01 5.39 -1.13
C THR A 93 -14.20 5.14 0.37
N TRP A 94 -14.40 3.90 0.77
CA TRP A 94 -14.54 3.47 2.17
C TRP A 94 -13.20 3.20 2.88
N CYS A 95 -12.09 3.22 2.15
CA CYS A 95 -10.75 2.92 2.67
C CYS A 95 -10.13 4.16 3.34
N LYS A 96 -10.27 4.28 4.65
CA LYS A 96 -9.74 5.43 5.40
C LYS A 96 -8.24 5.70 5.21
N PRO A 97 -7.33 4.70 5.22
CA PRO A 97 -5.91 4.96 4.93
C PRO A 97 -5.68 5.44 3.49
N CYS A 98 -6.46 4.96 2.51
CA CYS A 98 -6.37 5.43 1.13
C CYS A 98 -6.71 6.93 1.03
N LEU A 99 -7.79 7.36 1.69
CA LEU A 99 -8.19 8.77 1.69
C LEU A 99 -7.15 9.71 2.32
N LYS A 100 -6.33 9.19 3.22
CA LYS A 100 -5.26 9.97 3.85
C LYS A 100 -4.07 10.19 2.92
N GLU A 101 -3.75 9.22 2.04
CA GLU A 101 -2.63 9.34 1.11
C GLU A 101 -2.97 10.13 -0.16
N MET A 102 -4.26 10.20 -0.56
CA MET A 102 -4.71 10.88 -1.78
C MET A 102 -4.18 12.32 -1.95
N PRO A 103 -4.19 13.19 -0.92
CA PRO A 103 -3.63 14.53 -1.04
C PRO A 103 -2.13 14.55 -1.34
N GLU A 104 -1.36 13.63 -0.76
CA GLU A 104 0.09 13.51 -1.02
C GLU A 104 0.37 13.01 -2.43
N LEU A 105 -0.36 12.00 -2.89
CA LEU A 105 -0.28 11.51 -4.28
C LEU A 105 -0.69 12.60 -5.27
N SER A 106 -1.70 13.41 -4.92
CA SER A 106 -2.12 14.54 -5.74
C SER A 106 -1.06 15.64 -5.82
N ALA A 107 -0.38 15.93 -4.72
CA ALA A 107 0.73 16.86 -4.70
C ALA A 107 1.94 16.31 -5.48
N LEU A 108 2.23 15.01 -5.38
CA LEU A 108 3.31 14.36 -6.11
C LEU A 108 3.08 14.48 -7.63
N ASP A 109 1.88 14.16 -8.11
CA ASP A 109 1.49 14.28 -9.52
C ASP A 109 1.63 15.72 -10.02
N ALA A 110 1.12 16.69 -9.26
CA ALA A 110 1.15 18.10 -9.64
C ALA A 110 2.54 18.73 -9.64
N MET A 111 3.45 18.26 -8.76
CA MET A 111 4.73 18.91 -8.50
C MET A 111 5.93 18.23 -9.15
N ARG A 112 5.77 17.02 -9.68
CA ARG A 112 6.85 16.23 -10.27
C ARG A 112 6.57 15.91 -11.73
N GLU A 113 7.16 16.65 -12.63
CA GLU A 113 6.96 16.48 -14.09
C GLU A 113 7.31 15.06 -14.59
N HIS A 114 8.21 14.37 -13.90
CA HIS A 114 8.66 13.01 -14.24
C HIS A 114 7.81 11.92 -13.59
N VAL A 115 6.83 12.26 -12.73
CA VAL A 115 5.92 11.32 -12.07
C VAL A 115 4.50 11.59 -12.53
N GLU A 116 3.72 10.55 -12.71
CA GLU A 116 2.29 10.58 -12.99
C GLU A 116 1.58 9.59 -12.07
N VAL A 117 0.42 9.92 -11.56
CA VAL A 117 -0.39 9.06 -10.71
C VAL A 117 -1.64 8.62 -11.46
N LEU A 118 -2.04 7.37 -11.29
CA LEU A 118 -3.33 6.80 -11.70
C LEU A 118 -3.99 6.15 -10.51
N GLY A 119 -5.19 6.60 -10.14
CA GLY A 119 -6.00 5.96 -9.10
C GLY A 119 -6.96 4.93 -9.70
N LEU A 120 -6.88 3.70 -9.23
CA LEU A 120 -7.77 2.60 -9.59
C LEU A 120 -8.71 2.32 -8.42
N ALA A 121 -9.94 2.80 -8.50
CA ALA A 121 -10.97 2.54 -7.49
C ALA A 121 -11.41 1.08 -7.59
N TYR A 122 -10.98 0.26 -6.63
CA TYR A 122 -11.26 -1.17 -6.56
C TYR A 122 -12.51 -1.43 -5.72
N GLU A 123 -13.65 -1.08 -6.27
CA GLU A 123 -14.97 -1.22 -5.64
C GLU A 123 -16.08 -1.15 -6.69
N ASP A 124 -17.25 -1.66 -6.34
CA ASP A 124 -18.45 -1.54 -7.17
C ASP A 124 -19.11 -0.17 -6.94
N ILE A 125 -18.73 0.81 -7.77
CA ILE A 125 -19.26 2.18 -7.73
C ILE A 125 -19.48 2.69 -9.16
N SER A 126 -20.55 3.44 -9.40
CA SER A 126 -20.77 4.05 -10.70
C SER A 126 -19.79 5.22 -10.95
N ALA A 127 -19.50 5.49 -12.22
CA ALA A 127 -18.67 6.65 -12.57
C ALA A 127 -19.29 7.97 -12.10
N ASP A 128 -20.62 8.07 -12.07
CA ASP A 128 -21.30 9.30 -11.63
C ASP A 128 -21.25 9.46 -10.09
N ASP A 129 -21.40 8.38 -9.32
CA ASP A 129 -21.22 8.42 -7.87
C ASP A 129 -19.77 8.72 -7.51
N MET A 130 -18.80 8.19 -8.27
CA MET A 130 -17.40 8.54 -8.11
C MET A 130 -17.14 10.03 -8.38
N LYS A 131 -17.78 10.61 -9.40
CA LYS A 131 -17.68 12.07 -9.64
C LYS A 131 -18.23 12.89 -8.47
N VAL A 132 -19.31 12.42 -7.84
CA VAL A 132 -19.87 13.07 -6.64
C VAL A 132 -18.89 12.97 -5.47
N PHE A 133 -18.30 11.78 -5.26
CA PHE A 133 -17.29 11.57 -4.23
C PHE A 133 -16.07 12.49 -4.41
N LEU A 134 -15.55 12.57 -5.64
CA LEU A 134 -14.36 13.39 -5.97
C LEU A 134 -14.59 14.90 -5.81
N LYS A 135 -15.83 15.38 -5.79
CA LYS A 135 -16.11 16.80 -5.43
C LYS A 135 -15.78 17.09 -3.97
N LEU A 136 -15.92 16.09 -3.09
CA LEU A 136 -15.60 16.19 -1.66
C LEU A 136 -14.16 15.80 -1.34
N HIS A 137 -13.55 14.98 -2.20
CA HIS A 137 -12.18 14.48 -2.10
C HIS A 137 -11.41 14.75 -3.40
N PRO A 138 -11.14 16.03 -3.72
CA PRO A 138 -10.55 16.40 -5.00
C PRO A 138 -9.11 15.91 -5.13
N VAL A 139 -8.78 15.39 -6.32
CA VAL A 139 -7.42 15.02 -6.74
C VAL A 139 -7.16 15.60 -8.13
N VAL A 140 -5.90 15.75 -8.51
CA VAL A 140 -5.51 16.27 -9.84
C VAL A 140 -5.19 15.16 -10.84
N TYR A 141 -4.95 13.96 -10.38
CA TYR A 141 -4.63 12.80 -11.20
C TYR A 141 -5.89 12.04 -11.66
N PRO A 142 -5.81 11.29 -12.78
CA PRO A 142 -6.94 10.52 -13.29
C PRO A 142 -7.36 9.40 -12.33
N ILE A 143 -8.67 9.21 -12.21
CA ILE A 143 -9.30 8.10 -11.49
C ILE A 143 -10.06 7.21 -12.48
N ALA A 144 -9.88 5.92 -12.37
CA ALA A 144 -10.69 4.92 -13.06
C ALA A 144 -11.36 3.97 -12.05
N VAL A 145 -12.58 3.54 -12.37
CA VAL A 145 -13.27 2.51 -11.59
C VAL A 145 -12.92 1.15 -12.19
N VAL A 146 -12.53 0.22 -11.34
CA VAL A 146 -12.15 -1.14 -11.73
C VAL A 146 -13.32 -2.08 -11.51
N ASP A 147 -13.65 -2.86 -12.51
CA ASP A 147 -14.56 -4.01 -12.34
C ASP A 147 -13.89 -5.04 -11.42
N THR A 148 -14.40 -5.19 -10.21
CA THR A 148 -13.85 -6.10 -9.20
C THR A 148 -14.05 -7.57 -9.54
N PHE A 149 -14.97 -7.89 -10.45
CA PHE A 149 -15.18 -9.24 -10.98
C PHE A 149 -14.27 -9.57 -12.16
N ASN A 150 -13.74 -8.52 -12.83
CA ASN A 150 -12.82 -8.65 -13.95
C ASN A 150 -11.69 -7.60 -13.84
N PRO A 151 -10.86 -7.69 -12.80
CA PRO A 151 -9.79 -6.71 -12.57
C PRO A 151 -8.72 -6.79 -13.67
N PRO A 152 -7.91 -5.72 -13.83
CA PRO A 152 -6.81 -5.71 -14.79
C PRO A 152 -5.88 -6.90 -14.60
N ALA A 153 -5.81 -7.81 -15.59
CA ALA A 153 -5.15 -9.12 -15.48
C ALA A 153 -3.64 -9.04 -15.20
N ASP A 154 -2.99 -7.95 -15.63
CA ASP A 154 -1.55 -7.78 -15.49
C ASP A 154 -1.14 -7.28 -14.09
N PHE A 155 -2.11 -6.92 -13.26
CA PHE A 155 -1.89 -6.56 -11.85
C PHE A 155 -2.42 -7.66 -10.94
N ALA A 156 -1.68 -7.96 -9.88
CA ALA A 156 -2.20 -8.88 -8.87
C ALA A 156 -3.47 -8.30 -8.23
N THR A 157 -4.46 -9.14 -7.98
CA THR A 157 -5.65 -8.74 -7.21
C THR A 157 -5.23 -8.20 -5.86
N PRO A 158 -5.68 -7.00 -5.47
CA PRO A 158 -5.33 -6.41 -4.18
C PRO A 158 -5.71 -7.32 -3.01
N ARG A 159 -4.72 -7.68 -2.17
CA ARG A 159 -4.95 -8.41 -0.91
C ARG A 159 -5.41 -7.52 0.24
N GLY A 160 -5.28 -6.22 0.04
CA GLY A 160 -5.66 -5.15 0.97
C GLY A 160 -5.50 -3.80 0.29
N LEU A 161 -6.12 -2.78 0.84
CA LEU A 161 -6.04 -1.42 0.31
C LEU A 161 -5.44 -0.46 1.35
N PRO A 162 -4.65 0.52 0.90
CA PRO A 162 -4.22 0.74 -0.47
C PRO A 162 -3.15 -0.26 -0.91
N MET A 163 -3.04 -0.48 -2.24
CA MET A 163 -1.94 -1.20 -2.85
C MET A 163 -1.41 -0.40 -4.03
N THR A 164 -0.11 -0.14 -4.05
CA THR A 164 0.50 0.76 -5.02
C THR A 164 1.61 0.06 -5.79
N TYR A 165 1.60 0.23 -7.11
CA TYR A 165 2.69 -0.17 -7.99
C TYR A 165 3.44 1.07 -8.45
N LEU A 166 4.75 1.02 -8.42
CA LEU A 166 5.61 2.00 -9.07
C LEU A 166 6.10 1.43 -10.40
N ILE A 167 5.73 2.06 -11.49
CA ILE A 167 6.12 1.66 -12.85
C ILE A 167 7.24 2.59 -13.31
N ALA A 168 8.36 2.01 -13.73
CA ALA A 168 9.50 2.73 -14.26
C ALA A 168 9.24 3.29 -15.68
N PRO A 169 10.05 4.24 -16.17
CA PRO A 169 9.90 4.84 -17.50
C PRO A 169 9.95 3.85 -18.67
N ASP A 170 10.60 2.71 -18.50
CA ASP A 170 10.62 1.62 -19.48
C ASP A 170 9.36 0.73 -19.42
N GLY A 171 8.51 0.94 -18.41
CA GLY A 171 7.26 0.25 -18.16
C GLY A 171 7.34 -0.96 -17.25
N ARG A 172 8.50 -1.26 -16.69
CA ARG A 172 8.65 -2.35 -15.71
C ARG A 172 8.12 -1.94 -14.37
N VAL A 173 7.61 -2.90 -13.62
CA VAL A 173 7.31 -2.70 -12.20
C VAL A 173 8.64 -2.54 -11.45
N ALA A 174 8.88 -1.34 -10.91
CA ALA A 174 10.07 -1.03 -10.13
C ALA A 174 9.91 -1.35 -8.66
N ASP A 175 8.70 -1.14 -8.11
CA ASP A 175 8.39 -1.45 -6.71
C ASP A 175 6.89 -1.68 -6.51
N LYS A 176 6.53 -2.25 -5.36
CA LYS A 176 5.15 -2.56 -4.97
C LYS A 176 4.97 -2.35 -3.48
N PHE A 177 3.95 -1.61 -3.10
CA PHE A 177 3.65 -1.28 -1.71
C PHE A 177 2.28 -1.84 -1.31
N LEU A 178 2.20 -2.47 -0.16
CA LEU A 178 0.95 -2.84 0.48
C LEU A 178 0.79 -1.98 1.75
N GLY A 179 -0.30 -1.25 1.82
CA GLY A 179 -0.53 -0.23 2.83
C GLY A 179 -0.25 1.19 2.33
N PRO A 180 -0.53 2.20 3.16
CA PRO A 180 -0.40 3.61 2.77
C PRO A 180 1.04 3.99 2.43
N VAL A 181 1.18 4.83 1.41
CA VAL A 181 2.45 5.38 0.96
C VAL A 181 2.45 6.91 1.09
N THR A 182 3.64 7.48 1.24
CA THR A 182 3.86 8.91 1.18
C THR A 182 4.58 9.29 -0.12
N ALA A 183 4.54 10.57 -0.49
CA ALA A 183 5.35 11.07 -1.61
C ALA A 183 6.84 10.74 -1.42
N LYS A 184 7.32 10.81 -0.17
CA LYS A 184 8.71 10.47 0.17
C LYS A 184 9.05 9.00 -0.09
N ASP A 185 8.14 8.08 0.20
CA ASP A 185 8.35 6.64 -0.04
C ASP A 185 8.46 6.37 -1.55
N ILE A 186 7.59 6.99 -2.35
CA ILE A 186 7.65 6.90 -3.81
C ILE A 186 8.94 7.50 -4.36
N GLU A 187 9.33 8.71 -3.93
CA GLU A 187 10.57 9.34 -4.36
C GLU A 187 11.82 8.52 -3.98
N ALA A 188 11.81 7.92 -2.79
CA ALA A 188 12.89 7.03 -2.35
C ALA A 188 12.98 5.76 -3.22
N ALA A 189 11.85 5.17 -3.59
CA ALA A 189 11.82 4.02 -4.49
C ALA A 189 12.29 4.39 -5.92
N ILE A 190 11.89 5.56 -6.43
CA ILE A 190 12.38 6.10 -7.70
C ILE A 190 13.91 6.25 -7.67
N ALA A 191 14.46 6.87 -6.63
CA ALA A 191 15.90 7.06 -6.48
C ALA A 191 16.65 5.72 -6.37
N LYS A 192 16.11 4.75 -5.63
CA LYS A 192 16.66 3.39 -5.50
C LYS A 192 16.69 2.65 -6.84
N ALA A 193 15.69 2.88 -7.69
CA ALA A 193 15.61 2.31 -9.03
C ALA A 193 16.38 3.10 -10.10
N GLY A 194 17.24 4.05 -9.70
CA GLY A 194 18.10 4.83 -10.61
C GLY A 194 17.43 6.05 -11.25
N GLY A 195 16.26 6.44 -10.77
CA GLY A 195 15.58 7.67 -11.19
C GLY A 195 16.08 8.93 -10.48
N PRO A 196 15.46 10.09 -10.77
CA PRO A 196 15.84 11.35 -10.13
C PRO A 196 15.67 11.32 -8.62
N GLN A 197 16.59 11.95 -7.90
CA GLN A 197 16.45 12.16 -6.47
C GLN A 197 15.57 13.39 -6.19
N ALA A 198 14.79 13.33 -5.11
CA ALA A 198 14.02 14.49 -4.66
C ALA A 198 14.98 15.66 -4.33
N ALA A 199 14.67 16.84 -4.86
CA ALA A 199 15.44 18.04 -4.54
C ALA A 199 15.38 18.32 -3.03
N GLY A 200 16.52 18.22 -2.34
CA GLY A 200 16.65 18.48 -0.91
C GLY A 200 17.13 17.31 -0.04
N GLN A 201 17.54 16.19 -0.63
CA GLN A 201 18.15 15.05 0.09
C GLN A 201 19.64 14.94 -0.31
N SER A 202 20.44 15.96 -0.03
CA SER A 202 21.91 15.95 -0.13
C SER A 202 22.51 16.37 1.20
#